data_898323e4058311f21445f685484ffef0
#
_entry.id   898323e4058311f21445f685484ffef0
#
_cell.length_a   1.000
_cell.length_b   1.000
_cell.length_c   1.000
_cell.angle_alpha   90.00
_cell.angle_beta   90.00
_cell.angle_gamma   90.00
#
_symmetry.space_group_name_H-M   'P 1'
#
loop_
_entity.id
_entity.type
_entity.pdbx_description
1 polymer ?
#
loop_
_entity_poly.entity_id
_entity_poly.type
_entity_poly.pdbx_seq_one_letter_code
_entity_poly.pdbx_strand_id
1 'polypeptide(L)'
;MTGFSLGKLAIVKRGKHVGVPCVVVGKDSNGRWLVVDGNLMPVIRPKRKNPRHLRQTRLVLKEVAQRITEGKMLDNGWLRAQLLSASVTEELLFKEAEETAWRKMM
;
A
#
# COMPACT_ATOMS: atom_id res chain seq x y z
N MET A 1 6.98 -14.59 -3.12
CA MET A 1 6.73 -14.25 -1.72
C MET A 1 6.82 -12.75 -1.51
N THR A 2 5.81 -12.17 -0.89
CA THR A 2 5.76 -10.73 -0.66
C THR A 2 6.35 -10.41 0.71
N GLY A 3 7.56 -9.89 0.73
CA GLY A 3 8.23 -9.48 1.95
C GLY A 3 7.97 -8.01 2.28
N PHE A 4 8.45 -7.58 3.44
CA PHE A 4 8.40 -6.18 3.85
C PHE A 4 9.18 -5.31 2.87
N SER A 5 8.59 -4.17 2.50
CA SER A 5 9.23 -3.18 1.65
C SER A 5 8.65 -1.81 1.95
N LEU A 6 9.50 -0.82 2.23
CA LEU A 6 9.07 0.56 2.41
C LEU A 6 8.42 1.08 1.13
N GLY A 7 7.29 1.76 1.28
CA GLY A 7 6.58 2.33 0.15
C GLY A 7 5.69 1.36 -0.60
N LYS A 8 5.59 0.11 -0.16
CA LYS A 8 4.73 -0.88 -0.80
C LYS A 8 3.26 -0.50 -0.66
N LEU A 9 2.53 -0.57 -1.78
CA LEU A 9 1.09 -0.40 -1.78
C LEU A 9 0.43 -1.68 -1.27
N ALA A 10 -0.51 -1.54 -0.38
CA ALA A 10 -1.31 -2.65 0.15
C ALA A 10 -2.76 -2.23 0.31
N ILE A 11 -3.66 -3.20 0.34
CA ILE A 11 -5.10 -2.96 0.57
C ILE A 11 -5.48 -3.68 1.85
N VAL A 12 -6.16 -3.00 2.76
CA VAL A 12 -6.63 -3.62 4.00
C VAL A 12 -7.69 -4.66 3.66
N LYS A 13 -7.48 -5.90 4.08
CA LYS A 13 -8.46 -6.97 3.80
C LYS A 13 -9.17 -7.50 5.04
N ARG A 14 -8.72 -7.16 6.24
CA ARG A 14 -9.38 -7.55 7.49
C ARG A 14 -9.32 -6.42 8.51
N GLY A 15 -10.32 -6.37 9.37
CA GLY A 15 -10.39 -5.41 10.46
C GLY A 15 -10.95 -4.08 10.02
N LYS A 16 -10.62 -3.05 10.78
CA LYS A 16 -11.05 -1.69 10.50
C LYS A 16 -10.44 -1.20 9.17
N HIS A 17 -11.22 -0.47 8.39
CA HIS A 17 -10.79 0.13 7.11
C HIS A 17 -10.60 -0.90 5.98
N VAL A 18 -11.34 -2.02 5.99
CA VAL A 18 -11.30 -3.01 4.89
C VAL A 18 -11.55 -2.32 3.55
N GLY A 19 -10.73 -2.66 2.55
CA GLY A 19 -10.81 -2.11 1.20
C GLY A 19 -10.04 -0.82 0.99
N VAL A 20 -9.46 -0.24 2.05
CA VAL A 20 -8.73 1.02 1.94
C VAL A 20 -7.30 0.77 1.48
N PRO A 21 -6.86 1.44 0.39
CA PRO A 21 -5.46 1.39 -0.03
C PRO A 21 -4.58 2.13 0.97
N CYS A 22 -3.42 1.56 1.27
CA CYS A 22 -2.46 2.18 2.18
C CYS A 22 -1.03 1.90 1.72
N VAL A 23 -0.09 2.60 2.31
CA VAL A 23 1.32 2.41 1.99
C VAL A 23 2.08 2.01 3.25
N VAL A 24 3.01 1.07 3.09
CA VAL A 24 3.85 0.58 4.18
C VAL A 24 4.97 1.57 4.45
N VAL A 25 5.02 2.08 5.69
CA VAL A 25 6.02 3.09 6.08
C VAL A 25 7.02 2.58 7.13
N GLY A 26 6.82 1.37 7.63
CA GLY A 26 7.73 0.79 8.60
C GLY A 26 7.19 -0.52 9.15
N LYS A 27 7.89 -1.06 10.13
CA LYS A 27 7.42 -2.23 10.88
C LYS A 27 7.83 -2.09 12.33
N ASP A 28 7.07 -2.69 13.23
CA ASP A 28 7.41 -2.67 14.65
C ASP A 28 8.23 -3.91 15.04
N SER A 29 8.62 -3.98 16.31
CA SER A 29 9.42 -5.08 16.85
C SER A 29 8.68 -6.42 16.90
N ASN A 30 7.36 -6.40 16.78
CA ASN A 30 6.52 -7.59 16.81
C ASN A 30 6.18 -8.12 15.41
N GLY A 31 6.78 -7.57 14.37
CA GLY A 31 6.56 -7.99 13.00
C GLY A 31 5.30 -7.44 12.35
N ARG A 32 4.60 -6.52 13.01
CA ARG A 32 3.46 -5.82 12.41
C ARG A 32 3.97 -4.70 11.51
N TRP A 33 3.26 -4.47 10.42
CA TRP A 33 3.60 -3.41 9.50
C TRP A 33 2.89 -2.12 9.88
N LEU A 34 3.60 -1.00 9.75
CA LEU A 34 3.04 0.33 9.95
C LEU A 34 2.56 0.85 8.61
N VAL A 35 1.28 1.21 8.54
CA VAL A 35 0.65 1.66 7.29
C VAL A 35 -0.08 2.98 7.47
N VAL A 36 -0.11 3.78 6.42
CA VAL A 36 -0.77 5.07 6.38
C VAL A 36 -1.48 5.25 5.04
N ASP A 37 -2.54 6.06 5.02
CA ASP A 37 -3.22 6.43 3.77
C ASP A 37 -3.38 7.95 3.64
N GLY A 38 -2.99 8.70 4.66
CA GLY A 38 -3.11 10.16 4.66
C GLY A 38 -4.51 10.67 4.98
N ASN A 39 -5.43 9.81 5.41
CA ASN A 39 -6.80 10.17 5.74
C ASN A 39 -7.27 9.41 6.99
N LEU A 40 -7.83 8.22 6.81
CA LEU A 40 -8.28 7.37 7.92
C LEU A 40 -7.10 6.88 8.77
N MET A 41 -5.95 6.71 8.13
CA MET A 41 -4.69 6.35 8.77
C MET A 41 -3.67 7.46 8.48
N PRO A 42 -3.69 8.55 9.26
CA PRO A 42 -2.83 9.72 8.99
C PRO A 42 -1.36 9.43 9.23
N VAL A 43 -0.50 10.18 8.55
CA VAL A 43 0.96 9.96 8.61
C VAL A 43 1.53 10.14 10.01
N ILE A 44 0.92 10.99 10.84
CA ILE A 44 1.39 11.23 12.22
C ILE A 44 1.06 10.06 13.15
N ARG A 45 0.13 9.21 12.75
CA ARG A 45 -0.33 8.09 13.58
C ARG A 45 -0.51 6.83 12.73
N PRO A 46 0.59 6.20 12.29
CA PRO A 46 0.51 4.99 11.49
C PRO A 46 -0.24 3.87 12.21
N LYS A 47 -1.01 3.10 11.46
CA LYS A 47 -1.70 1.92 12.00
C LYS A 47 -0.79 0.71 11.93
N ARG A 48 -0.85 -0.10 12.98
CA ARG A 48 -0.14 -1.39 13.01
C ARG A 48 -1.08 -2.45 12.45
N LYS A 49 -0.61 -3.15 11.44
CA LYS A 49 -1.40 -4.21 10.79
C LYS A 49 -0.56 -5.47 10.67
N ASN A 50 -1.18 -6.62 10.97
CA ASN A 50 -0.59 -7.90 10.65
C ASN A 50 -0.49 -8.00 9.12
N PRO A 51 0.68 -8.35 8.55
CA PRO A 51 0.82 -8.48 7.09
C PRO A 51 -0.21 -9.41 6.45
N ARG A 52 -0.68 -10.42 7.20
CA ARG A 52 -1.71 -11.35 6.73
C ARG A 52 -3.08 -10.68 6.54
N HIS A 53 -3.30 -9.52 7.15
CA HIS A 53 -4.55 -8.77 7.03
C HIS A 53 -4.47 -7.71 5.94
N LEU A 54 -3.40 -7.74 5.13
CA LEU A 54 -3.19 -6.82 4.02
C LEU A 54 -3.10 -7.61 2.72
N ARG A 55 -3.81 -7.16 1.70
CA ARG A 55 -3.57 -7.65 0.35
C ARG A 55 -2.36 -6.90 -0.18
N GLN A 56 -1.25 -7.57 -0.28
CA GLN A 56 0.00 -6.97 -0.72
C GLN A 56 0.05 -6.93 -2.24
N THR A 57 0.45 -5.78 -2.78
CA THR A 57 0.63 -5.61 -4.21
C THR A 57 2.10 -5.67 -4.56
N ARG A 58 2.41 -5.65 -5.86
CA ARG A 58 3.78 -5.57 -6.34
C ARG A 58 4.25 -4.13 -6.52
N LEU A 59 3.35 -3.16 -6.34
CA LEU A 59 3.69 -1.77 -6.53
C LEU A 59 4.41 -1.22 -5.30
N VAL A 60 5.52 -0.52 -5.56
CA VAL A 60 6.26 0.22 -4.55
C VAL A 60 6.25 1.68 -4.95
N LEU A 61 5.80 2.54 -4.05
CA LEU A 61 5.80 3.99 -4.26
C LEU A 61 7.20 4.50 -3.93
N LYS A 62 8.05 4.57 -4.93
CA LYS A 62 9.48 4.90 -4.76
C LYS A 62 9.71 6.24 -4.08
N GLU A 63 8.88 7.24 -4.39
CA GLU A 63 9.02 8.57 -3.78
C GLU A 63 8.67 8.54 -2.30
N VAL A 64 7.70 7.72 -1.89
CA VAL A 64 7.36 7.54 -0.48
C VAL A 64 8.53 6.88 0.24
N ALA A 65 9.06 5.78 -0.32
CA ALA A 65 10.19 5.07 0.25
C ALA A 65 11.40 5.98 0.38
N GLN A 66 11.67 6.80 -0.63
CA GLN A 66 12.79 7.73 -0.63
C GLN A 66 12.66 8.77 0.46
N ARG A 67 11.48 9.37 0.62
CA ARG A 67 11.24 10.37 1.68
C ARG A 67 11.45 9.77 3.07
N ILE A 68 10.95 8.55 3.28
CA ILE A 68 11.15 7.87 4.57
C ILE A 68 12.63 7.63 4.83
N THR A 69 13.35 7.11 3.84
CA THR A 69 14.79 6.83 3.94
C THR A 69 15.60 8.10 4.22
N GLU A 70 15.19 9.22 3.65
CA GLU A 70 15.85 10.51 3.85
C GLU A 70 15.43 11.22 5.14
N GLY A 71 14.52 10.61 5.91
CA GLY A 71 14.03 11.19 7.15
C GLY A 71 13.09 12.37 6.96
N LYS A 72 12.52 12.52 5.77
CA LYS A 72 11.56 13.59 5.48
C LYS A 72 10.16 13.20 5.94
N MET A 73 9.41 14.17 6.46
CA MET A 73 8.03 13.94 6.86
C MET A 73 7.15 13.78 5.63
N LEU A 74 6.20 12.85 5.73
CA LEU A 74 5.18 12.68 4.70
C LEU A 74 4.02 13.64 4.97
N ASP A 75 3.45 14.19 3.90
CA ASP A 75 2.27 15.03 3.96
C ASP A 75 1.03 14.21 3.61
N ASN A 76 -0.03 14.33 4.42
CA ASN A 76 -1.26 13.58 4.22
C ASN A 76 -1.87 13.82 2.82
N GLY A 77 -1.96 15.07 2.39
CA GLY A 77 -2.54 15.41 1.09
C GLY A 77 -1.74 14.86 -0.07
N TRP A 78 -0.42 15.01 -0.01
CA TRP A 78 0.48 14.46 -1.02
C TRP A 78 0.36 12.93 -1.07
N LEU A 79 0.32 12.29 0.09
CA LEU A 79 0.21 10.84 0.18
C LEU A 79 -1.10 10.33 -0.42
N ARG A 80 -2.22 11.01 -0.14
CA ARG A 80 -3.51 10.65 -0.74
C ARG A 80 -3.47 10.68 -2.26
N ALA A 81 -2.83 11.71 -2.83
CA ALA A 81 -2.66 11.82 -4.28
C ALA A 81 -1.81 10.68 -4.84
N GLN A 82 -0.73 10.33 -4.16
CA GLN A 82 0.13 9.22 -4.56
C GLN A 82 -0.63 7.89 -4.53
N LEU A 83 -1.40 7.65 -3.48
CA LEU A 83 -2.17 6.43 -3.32
C LEU A 83 -3.29 6.30 -4.36
N LEU A 84 -3.96 7.40 -4.67
CA LEU A 84 -5.02 7.40 -5.68
C LEU A 84 -4.45 6.99 -7.03
N SER A 85 -3.35 7.60 -7.44
CA SER A 85 -2.67 7.28 -8.69
C SER A 85 -2.20 5.82 -8.74
N ALA A 86 -1.60 5.34 -7.65
CA ALA A 86 -1.11 3.97 -7.54
C ALA A 86 -2.26 2.95 -7.56
N SER A 87 -3.38 3.26 -6.91
CA SER A 87 -4.55 2.38 -6.89
C SER A 87 -5.17 2.21 -8.26
N VAL A 88 -5.24 3.28 -9.05
CA VAL A 88 -5.72 3.22 -10.43
C VAL A 88 -4.80 2.33 -11.27
N THR A 89 -3.49 2.49 -11.13
CA THR A 89 -2.50 1.68 -11.83
C THR A 89 -2.66 0.20 -11.48
N GLU A 90 -2.83 -0.12 -10.21
CA GLU A 90 -3.03 -1.50 -9.74
C GLU A 90 -4.28 -2.12 -10.34
N GLU A 91 -5.39 -1.38 -10.38
CA GLU A 91 -6.63 -1.85 -10.99
C GLU A 91 -6.46 -2.15 -12.48
N LEU A 92 -5.79 -1.27 -13.21
CA LEU A 92 -5.56 -1.46 -14.63
C LEU A 92 -4.71 -2.70 -14.90
N LEU A 93 -3.66 -2.92 -14.13
CA LEU A 93 -2.82 -4.10 -14.24
C LEU A 93 -3.60 -5.37 -13.95
N PHE A 94 -4.48 -5.34 -12.95
CA PHE A 94 -5.32 -6.47 -12.60
C PHE A 94 -6.29 -6.81 -13.73
N LYS A 95 -6.93 -5.80 -14.32
CA LYS A 95 -7.86 -5.98 -15.44
C LYS A 95 -7.15 -6.56 -16.66
N GLU A 96 -5.97 -6.08 -16.98
CA GLU A 96 -5.17 -6.62 -18.09
C GLU A 96 -4.84 -8.10 -17.87
N ALA A 97 -4.46 -8.46 -16.65
CA ALA A 97 -4.15 -9.83 -16.30
C ALA A 97 -5.40 -10.73 -16.45
N GLU A 98 -6.57 -10.26 -16.02
CA GLU A 98 -7.81 -10.97 -16.17
C GLU A 98 -8.18 -11.19 -17.63
N GLU A 99 -8.10 -10.14 -18.44
CA GLU A 99 -8.39 -10.22 -19.87
C GLU A 99 -7.46 -11.21 -20.57
N THR A 100 -6.16 -11.17 -20.26
CA THR A 100 -5.18 -12.08 -20.84
C THR A 100 -5.49 -13.53 -20.44
N ALA A 101 -5.81 -13.77 -19.18
CA ALA A 101 -6.16 -15.11 -18.68
C ALA A 101 -7.42 -15.63 -19.40
N TRP A 102 -8.40 -14.75 -19.59
CA TRP A 102 -9.66 -15.10 -20.26
C TRP A 102 -9.43 -15.49 -21.72
N ARG A 103 -8.59 -14.74 -22.43
CA ARG A 103 -8.24 -15.03 -23.82
C ARG A 103 -7.55 -16.37 -23.96
N LYS A 104 -6.72 -16.75 -23.02
CA LYS A 104 -6.04 -18.06 -23.03
C LYS A 104 -6.98 -19.23 -22.81
N MET A 105 -8.13 -18.99 -22.19
CA MET A 105 -9.14 -20.02 -21.94
C MET A 105 -10.05 -20.26 -23.14
N MET A 106 -10.00 -19.40 -24.12
CA MET A 106 -10.77 -19.51 -25.36
C MET A 106 -9.94 -20.13 -26.46
#